data_a243c9686c420485a11d42dfd4b6da05
#
_entry.id   a243c9686c420485a11d42dfd4b6da05
#
_cell.length_a   1.000
_cell.length_b   1.000
_cell.length_c   1.000
_cell.angle_alpha   90.00
_cell.angle_beta   90.00
_cell.angle_gamma   90.00
#
_symmetry.space_group_name_H-M   'P 1'
#
loop_
_entity.id
_entity.type
_entity.pdbx_description
1 polymer ?
#
loop_
_entity_poly.entity_id
_entity_poly.type
_entity_poly.pdbx_seq_one_letter_code
_entity_poly.pdbx_strand_id
1 'polypeptide(L)'
;MRVGLVLGEAFSGLRRNASMVISVVLVTFVSLTFVGAAMLMQLQIGTMRTFWADRAQVQIYMCSSLSQVPTCANGVATQEQIDGVQAELDSDSLAPLISDLQFDSAEQAYQEAIDLLGDEYDGILTADQIGAQFRITLADPTKSAVISEAFGGTDGVEEVKDQLQYLEPLFSALTVATYVAVGIAGLMLIAAVLLISTTIRLSAYARRRELGIMRLVGASNRFIQTPFILEGVFAALIGSVLASVAVVAGVQFGVQDYLRSRIPFIATWVDPADVFVVIPVLIGIGIVLAAFSAGFAIRRWLRA
;
A
#
# COMPACT_ATOMS: atom_id res chain seq x y z
N MET A 1 -9.40 -37.90 -22.98
CA MET A 1 -10.59 -37.49 -22.19
C MET A 1 -11.31 -36.40 -22.95
N ARG A 2 -12.60 -36.49 -23.19
CA ARG A 2 -13.32 -35.39 -23.88
C ARG A 2 -13.58 -34.29 -22.88
N VAL A 3 -12.75 -33.20 -22.95
CA VAL A 3 -12.81 -32.01 -22.09
C VAL A 3 -14.25 -31.45 -22.00
N GLY A 4 -14.98 -31.48 -23.10
CA GLY A 4 -16.37 -31.03 -23.13
C GLY A 4 -17.35 -31.82 -22.25
N LEU A 5 -17.09 -33.10 -21.99
CA LEU A 5 -17.93 -33.92 -21.13
C LEU A 5 -17.73 -33.55 -19.65
N VAL A 6 -16.48 -33.32 -19.24
CA VAL A 6 -16.11 -32.93 -17.87
C VAL A 6 -16.59 -31.49 -17.58
N LEU A 7 -16.48 -30.55 -18.55
CA LEU A 7 -17.00 -29.19 -18.41
C LEU A 7 -18.54 -29.18 -18.33
N GLY A 8 -19.24 -29.99 -19.14
CA GLY A 8 -20.69 -30.11 -19.10
C GLY A 8 -21.19 -30.67 -17.75
N GLU A 9 -20.46 -31.65 -17.18
CA GLU A 9 -20.77 -32.22 -15.89
C GLU A 9 -20.53 -31.25 -14.72
N ALA A 10 -19.45 -30.47 -14.79
CA ALA A 10 -19.18 -29.41 -13.83
C ALA A 10 -20.25 -28.31 -13.87
N PHE A 11 -20.67 -27.87 -15.06
CA PHE A 11 -21.72 -26.86 -15.22
C PHE A 11 -23.10 -27.32 -14.76
N SER A 12 -23.46 -28.60 -15.03
CA SER A 12 -24.69 -29.18 -14.52
C SER A 12 -24.67 -29.34 -12.99
N GLY A 13 -23.49 -29.63 -12.41
CA GLY A 13 -23.26 -29.67 -10.96
C GLY A 13 -23.49 -28.32 -10.29
N LEU A 14 -22.98 -27.24 -10.87
CA LEU A 14 -23.21 -25.86 -10.41
C LEU A 14 -24.70 -25.51 -10.32
N ARG A 15 -25.48 -25.86 -11.34
CA ARG A 15 -26.91 -25.56 -11.39
C ARG A 15 -27.71 -26.39 -10.39
N ARG A 16 -27.35 -27.68 -10.16
CA ARG A 16 -28.01 -28.57 -9.22
C ARG A 16 -27.76 -28.22 -7.75
N ASN A 17 -26.61 -27.63 -7.45
CA ASN A 17 -26.19 -27.21 -6.11
C ASN A 17 -26.06 -25.70 -5.96
N ALA A 18 -26.94 -24.92 -6.58
CA ALA A 18 -26.84 -23.46 -6.68
C ALA A 18 -26.62 -22.76 -5.33
N SER A 19 -27.30 -23.19 -4.28
CA SER A 19 -27.14 -22.62 -2.92
C SER A 19 -25.71 -22.75 -2.40
N MET A 20 -25.06 -23.91 -2.61
CA MET A 20 -23.68 -24.13 -2.19
C MET A 20 -22.70 -23.32 -3.02
N VAL A 21 -22.94 -23.24 -4.33
CA VAL A 21 -22.12 -22.44 -5.26
C VAL A 21 -22.20 -20.96 -4.91
N ILE A 22 -23.40 -20.43 -4.64
CA ILE A 22 -23.61 -19.03 -4.23
C ILE A 22 -22.82 -18.73 -2.95
N SER A 23 -22.81 -19.62 -1.97
CA SER A 23 -22.05 -19.44 -0.73
C SER A 23 -20.54 -19.37 -0.99
N VAL A 24 -20.00 -20.24 -1.86
CA VAL A 24 -18.58 -20.22 -2.26
C VAL A 24 -18.25 -18.95 -3.02
N VAL A 25 -19.08 -18.56 -3.99
CA VAL A 25 -18.91 -17.32 -4.77
C VAL A 25 -18.88 -16.11 -3.84
N LEU A 26 -19.84 -16.02 -2.91
CA LEU A 26 -19.99 -14.88 -2.03
C LEU A 26 -18.81 -14.73 -1.06
N VAL A 27 -18.37 -15.84 -0.44
CA VAL A 27 -17.22 -15.81 0.46
C VAL A 27 -15.92 -15.51 -0.30
N THR A 28 -15.74 -16.11 -1.48
CA THR A 28 -14.57 -15.81 -2.32
C THR A 28 -14.58 -14.36 -2.77
N PHE A 29 -15.72 -13.84 -3.18
CA PHE A 29 -15.92 -12.43 -3.54
C PHE A 29 -15.52 -11.49 -2.40
N VAL A 30 -16.09 -11.66 -1.21
CA VAL A 30 -15.80 -10.80 -0.06
C VAL A 30 -14.31 -10.92 0.34
N SER A 31 -13.80 -12.14 0.47
CA SER A 31 -12.40 -12.37 0.88
C SER A 31 -11.41 -11.74 -0.10
N LEU A 32 -11.60 -11.92 -1.40
CA LEU A 32 -10.72 -11.35 -2.42
C LEU A 32 -10.88 -9.84 -2.58
N THR A 33 -12.06 -9.28 -2.30
CA THR A 33 -12.25 -7.82 -2.25
C THR A 33 -11.39 -7.20 -1.14
N PHE A 34 -11.33 -7.82 0.05
CA PHE A 34 -10.44 -7.36 1.12
C PHE A 34 -8.96 -7.51 0.76
N VAL A 35 -8.57 -8.59 0.08
CA VAL A 35 -7.20 -8.76 -0.43
C VAL A 35 -6.87 -7.64 -1.42
N GLY A 36 -7.78 -7.37 -2.37
CA GLY A 36 -7.61 -6.30 -3.36
C GLY A 36 -7.50 -4.92 -2.71
N ALA A 37 -8.35 -4.62 -1.73
CA ALA A 37 -8.29 -3.38 -0.97
C ALA A 37 -6.94 -3.22 -0.21
N ALA A 38 -6.44 -4.28 0.42
CA ALA A 38 -5.14 -4.28 1.10
C ALA A 38 -3.98 -4.04 0.12
N MET A 39 -4.03 -4.66 -1.07
CA MET A 39 -3.03 -4.45 -2.13
C MET A 39 -3.06 -3.01 -2.64
N LEU A 40 -4.25 -2.45 -2.90
CA LEU A 40 -4.38 -1.05 -3.34
C LEU A 40 -3.90 -0.07 -2.28
N MET A 41 -4.18 -0.32 -1.00
CA MET A 41 -3.67 0.49 0.10
C MET A 41 -2.13 0.48 0.14
N GLN A 42 -1.51 -0.67 -0.06
CA GLN A 42 -0.05 -0.77 -0.13
C GLN A 42 0.54 -0.01 -1.33
N LEU A 43 -0.11 -0.11 -2.51
CA LEU A 43 0.29 0.66 -3.69
C LEU A 43 0.15 2.17 -3.44
N GLN A 44 -0.96 2.62 -2.83
CA GLN A 44 -1.19 4.02 -2.48
C GLN A 44 -0.09 4.56 -1.55
N ILE A 45 0.27 3.81 -0.51
CA ILE A 45 1.34 4.21 0.41
C ILE A 45 2.67 4.31 -0.33
N GLY A 46 2.98 3.34 -1.19
CA GLY A 46 4.19 3.36 -2.02
C GLY A 46 4.27 4.60 -2.90
N THR A 47 3.19 4.88 -3.65
CA THR A 47 3.11 6.06 -4.53
C THR A 47 3.23 7.37 -3.76
N MET A 48 2.57 7.48 -2.60
CA MET A 48 2.70 8.66 -1.74
C MET A 48 4.12 8.83 -1.21
N ARG A 49 4.76 7.76 -0.74
CA ARG A 49 6.14 7.82 -0.25
C ARG A 49 7.10 8.29 -1.34
N THR A 50 7.02 7.71 -2.53
CA THR A 50 7.87 8.12 -3.67
C THR A 50 7.63 9.59 -4.02
N PHE A 51 6.37 10.01 -4.13
CA PHE A 51 6.02 11.39 -4.46
C PHE A 51 6.59 12.40 -3.47
N TRP A 52 6.47 12.12 -2.16
CA TRP A 52 6.99 13.00 -1.13
C TRP A 52 8.52 12.91 -1.00
N ALA A 53 9.10 11.71 -1.20
CA ALA A 53 10.54 11.53 -1.19
C ALA A 53 11.22 12.34 -2.31
N ASP A 54 10.65 12.36 -3.52
CA ASP A 54 11.19 13.12 -4.66
C ASP A 54 11.13 14.65 -4.46
N ARG A 55 10.30 15.13 -3.52
CA ARG A 55 10.07 16.55 -3.25
C ARG A 55 10.50 16.99 -1.87
N ALA A 56 10.87 16.04 -1.02
CA ALA A 56 11.28 16.36 0.33
C ALA A 56 12.62 17.06 0.33
N GLN A 57 12.67 18.15 1.06
CA GLN A 57 13.88 18.93 1.30
C GLN A 57 14.29 18.77 2.76
N VAL A 58 15.59 18.76 2.98
CA VAL A 58 16.17 18.96 4.29
C VAL A 58 16.48 20.45 4.42
N GLN A 59 15.96 21.08 5.45
CA GLN A 59 16.17 22.49 5.71
C GLN A 59 17.07 22.65 6.93
N ILE A 60 18.15 23.42 6.78
CA ILE A 60 19.01 23.84 7.88
C ILE A 60 18.63 25.29 8.20
N TYR A 61 18.02 25.48 9.36
CA TYR A 61 17.71 26.81 9.88
C TYR A 61 18.89 27.34 10.63
N MET A 62 19.36 28.51 10.22
CA MET A 62 20.41 29.24 10.91
C MET A 62 19.83 29.98 12.11
N CYS A 63 20.66 30.27 13.09
CA CYS A 63 20.24 30.99 14.29
C CYS A 63 19.62 32.34 13.98
N SER A 64 18.45 32.58 14.58
CA SER A 64 17.70 33.84 14.53
C SER A 64 17.77 34.59 15.85
N SER A 65 17.22 35.80 15.91
CA SER A 65 17.15 36.57 17.17
C SER A 65 16.24 35.96 18.22
N LEU A 66 15.36 35.02 17.83
CA LEU A 66 14.42 34.31 18.71
C LEU A 66 14.92 32.94 19.15
N SER A 67 16.02 32.45 18.56
CA SER A 67 16.55 31.10 18.83
C SER A 67 17.02 30.96 20.28
N GLN A 68 16.59 29.89 20.95
CA GLN A 68 16.92 29.63 22.37
C GLN A 68 17.72 28.34 22.57
N VAL A 69 18.30 27.80 21.49
CA VAL A 69 19.09 26.56 21.57
C VAL A 69 20.56 26.87 21.91
N PRO A 70 21.31 25.91 22.50
CA PRO A 70 22.70 26.15 22.92
C PRO A 70 23.62 26.55 21.77
N THR A 71 23.40 26.09 20.56
CA THR A 71 24.16 26.39 19.35
C THR A 71 23.97 27.83 18.88
N CYS A 72 22.94 28.55 19.39
CA CYS A 72 22.60 29.93 19.09
C CYS A 72 22.90 30.88 20.26
N ALA A 73 23.80 30.53 21.16
CA ALA A 73 24.16 31.37 22.33
C ALA A 73 24.66 32.77 21.96
N ASN A 74 25.17 32.96 20.76
CA ASN A 74 25.67 34.21 20.24
C ASN A 74 24.62 35.08 19.48
N GLY A 75 23.34 34.61 19.45
CA GLY A 75 22.25 35.29 18.75
C GLY A 75 22.21 34.92 17.24
N VAL A 76 21.89 35.88 16.40
CA VAL A 76 21.77 35.67 14.95
C VAL A 76 23.06 35.11 14.35
N ALA A 77 22.94 34.13 13.46
CA ALA A 77 24.08 33.49 12.81
C ALA A 77 24.96 34.51 12.06
N THR A 78 26.26 34.43 12.30
CA THR A 78 27.23 35.28 11.59
C THR A 78 27.50 34.78 10.18
N GLN A 79 27.99 35.68 9.29
CA GLN A 79 28.36 35.28 7.93
C GLN A 79 29.42 34.17 7.91
N GLU A 80 30.36 34.18 8.86
CA GLU A 80 31.40 33.15 8.99
C GLU A 80 30.80 31.79 9.30
N GLN A 81 29.74 31.73 10.12
CA GLN A 81 29.02 30.49 10.43
C GLN A 81 28.22 29.97 9.22
N ILE A 82 27.57 30.90 8.48
CA ILE A 82 26.87 30.58 7.24
C ILE A 82 27.84 30.03 6.20
N ASP A 83 28.96 30.67 5.99
CA ASP A 83 30.01 30.25 5.04
C ASP A 83 30.61 28.88 5.47
N GLY A 84 30.74 28.63 6.77
CA GLY A 84 31.20 27.39 7.32
C GLY A 84 30.24 26.21 6.99
N VAL A 85 28.93 26.42 7.20
CA VAL A 85 27.90 25.44 6.85
C VAL A 85 27.90 25.15 5.35
N GLN A 86 28.00 26.21 4.53
CA GLN A 86 28.06 26.03 3.08
C GLN A 86 29.29 25.27 2.64
N ALA A 87 30.47 25.56 3.20
CA ALA A 87 31.72 24.89 2.86
C ALA A 87 31.64 23.39 3.24
N GLU A 88 30.96 23.02 4.33
CA GLU A 88 30.78 21.66 4.72
C GLU A 88 29.76 20.91 3.82
N LEU A 89 28.69 21.58 3.38
CA LEU A 89 27.75 21.05 2.39
C LEU A 89 28.43 20.78 1.03
N ASP A 90 29.38 21.60 0.65
CA ASP A 90 30.15 21.48 -0.59
C ASP A 90 31.34 20.50 -0.46
N SER A 91 31.52 19.86 0.71
CA SER A 91 32.60 18.91 0.96
C SER A 91 32.47 17.63 0.10
N ASP A 92 33.58 16.95 -0.15
CA ASP A 92 33.64 15.69 -0.91
C ASP A 92 32.77 14.57 -0.29
N SER A 93 32.43 14.69 1.00
CA SER A 93 31.62 13.73 1.74
C SER A 93 30.13 13.96 1.56
N LEU A 94 29.64 15.20 1.46
CA LEU A 94 28.23 15.56 1.42
C LEU A 94 27.76 15.97 0.02
N ALA A 95 28.58 16.65 -0.77
CA ALA A 95 28.23 17.10 -2.12
C ALA A 95 27.66 15.97 -3.02
N PRO A 96 28.17 14.70 -3.00
CA PRO A 96 27.59 13.63 -3.81
C PRO A 96 26.20 13.20 -3.39
N LEU A 97 25.75 13.55 -2.17
CA LEU A 97 24.42 13.25 -1.65
C LEU A 97 23.39 14.31 -2.01
N ILE A 98 23.84 15.49 -2.42
CA ILE A 98 23.02 16.69 -2.67
C ILE A 98 22.76 16.79 -4.17
N SER A 99 21.50 16.90 -4.58
CA SER A 99 21.13 17.14 -5.98
C SER A 99 20.89 18.61 -6.27
N ASP A 100 20.39 19.38 -5.28
CA ASP A 100 20.17 20.82 -5.37
C ASP A 100 20.39 21.44 -4.00
N LEU A 101 21.04 22.62 -3.97
CA LEU A 101 21.34 23.40 -2.78
C LEU A 101 20.94 24.85 -3.02
N GLN A 102 19.99 25.31 -2.23
CA GLN A 102 19.55 26.71 -2.26
C GLN A 102 19.86 27.37 -0.90
N PHE A 103 20.41 28.57 -0.93
CA PHE A 103 20.59 29.40 0.24
C PHE A 103 19.63 30.58 0.18
N ASP A 104 18.80 30.73 1.21
CA ASP A 104 17.93 31.88 1.38
C ASP A 104 18.48 32.73 2.52
N SER A 105 18.80 33.96 2.21
CA SER A 105 19.15 34.96 3.22
C SER A 105 17.96 35.23 4.15
N ALA A 106 18.20 35.78 5.33
CA ALA A 106 17.13 36.14 6.27
C ALA A 106 16.07 37.04 5.63
N GLU A 107 16.47 37.94 4.72
CA GLU A 107 15.54 38.82 4.00
C GLU A 107 14.68 38.03 2.99
N GLN A 108 15.27 37.07 2.25
CA GLN A 108 14.54 36.23 1.32
C GLN A 108 13.57 35.33 2.05
N ALA A 109 14.02 34.70 3.16
CA ALA A 109 13.17 33.84 4.00
C ALA A 109 12.00 34.65 4.62
N TYR A 110 12.23 35.90 4.98
CA TYR A 110 11.19 36.83 5.45
C TYR A 110 10.16 37.12 4.37
N GLN A 111 10.58 37.46 3.16
CA GLN A 111 9.66 37.73 2.05
C GLN A 111 8.83 36.50 1.70
N GLU A 112 9.43 35.30 1.65
CA GLU A 112 8.72 34.06 1.42
C GLU A 112 7.70 33.77 2.55
N ALA A 113 8.06 34.06 3.80
CA ALA A 113 7.15 33.89 4.93
C ALA A 113 5.94 34.85 4.85
N ILE A 114 6.15 36.10 4.45
CA ILE A 114 5.06 37.08 4.26
C ILE A 114 4.16 36.66 3.09
N ASP A 115 4.72 36.20 1.98
CA ASP A 115 3.97 35.70 0.83
C ASP A 115 3.06 34.51 1.21
N LEU A 116 3.50 33.63 2.13
CA LEU A 116 2.76 32.51 2.62
C LEU A 116 1.71 32.83 3.69
N LEU A 117 2.06 33.76 4.63
CA LEU A 117 1.21 34.11 5.77
C LEU A 117 0.19 35.21 5.42
N GLY A 118 0.50 36.01 4.40
CA GLY A 118 -0.28 37.15 3.97
C GLY A 118 0.24 38.48 4.52
N ASP A 119 -0.07 39.59 3.84
CA ASP A 119 0.37 40.95 4.13
C ASP A 119 -0.02 41.42 5.54
N GLU A 120 -0.90 40.71 6.23
CA GLU A 120 -1.31 41.02 7.60
C GLU A 120 -0.17 40.88 8.63
N TYR A 121 0.86 40.11 8.29
CA TYR A 121 2.07 39.90 9.12
C TYR A 121 3.24 40.78 8.75
N ASP A 122 3.11 41.59 7.69
CA ASP A 122 4.14 42.56 7.31
C ASP A 122 4.33 43.63 8.40
N GLY A 123 5.57 43.78 8.82
CA GLY A 123 5.94 44.68 9.92
C GLY A 123 5.70 44.15 11.35
N ILE A 124 5.10 42.95 11.51
CA ILE A 124 5.01 42.25 12.81
C ILE A 124 6.25 41.37 13.01
N LEU A 125 6.69 40.70 11.96
CA LEU A 125 7.93 39.92 11.91
C LEU A 125 9.06 40.78 11.33
N THR A 126 10.29 40.39 11.64
CA THR A 126 11.52 40.97 11.04
C THR A 126 12.38 39.84 10.47
N ALA A 127 13.22 40.18 9.50
CA ALA A 127 14.12 39.20 8.88
C ALA A 127 15.04 38.52 9.90
N ASP A 128 15.51 39.26 10.91
CA ASP A 128 16.35 38.70 12.00
C ASP A 128 15.63 37.70 12.89
N GLN A 129 14.30 37.74 12.92
CA GLN A 129 13.49 36.76 13.69
C GLN A 129 13.26 35.46 12.94
N ILE A 130 13.33 35.50 11.61
CA ILE A 130 13.16 34.29 10.76
C ILE A 130 14.51 33.60 10.58
N GLY A 131 15.59 34.36 10.38
CA GLY A 131 16.93 33.83 10.14
C GLY A 131 17.13 33.36 8.69
N ALA A 132 18.38 33.07 8.35
CA ALA A 132 18.73 32.48 7.05
C ALA A 132 18.49 30.96 7.07
N GLN A 133 18.39 30.36 5.90
CA GLN A 133 18.20 28.91 5.78
C GLN A 133 18.86 28.32 4.54
N PHE A 134 19.27 27.05 4.64
CA PHE A 134 19.66 26.25 3.50
C PHE A 134 18.56 25.25 3.19
N ARG A 135 18.15 25.17 1.93
CA ARG A 135 17.23 24.15 1.40
C ARG A 135 18.02 23.17 0.56
N ILE A 136 18.00 21.92 0.98
CA ILE A 136 18.81 20.84 0.41
C ILE A 136 17.89 19.79 -0.16
N THR A 137 17.97 19.54 -1.46
CA THR A 137 17.33 18.40 -2.10
C THR A 137 18.35 17.28 -2.22
N LEU A 138 18.08 16.14 -1.63
CA LEU A 138 18.97 15.00 -1.66
C LEU A 138 18.76 14.14 -2.92
N ALA A 139 19.86 13.58 -3.45
CA ALA A 139 19.81 12.59 -4.52
C ALA A 139 19.14 11.27 -4.06
N ASP A 140 19.29 10.95 -2.77
CA ASP A 140 18.64 9.81 -2.10
C ASP A 140 18.01 10.31 -0.79
N PRO A 141 16.68 10.51 -0.75
CA PRO A 141 15.97 11.03 0.41
C PRO A 141 16.11 10.18 1.68
N THR A 142 16.45 8.91 1.55
CA THR A 142 16.65 8.02 2.72
C THR A 142 17.89 8.35 3.52
N LYS A 143 18.76 9.21 2.99
CA LYS A 143 20.01 9.67 3.63
C LYS A 143 19.90 11.00 4.35
N SER A 144 18.69 11.51 4.56
CA SER A 144 18.45 12.78 5.27
C SER A 144 19.05 12.79 6.69
N ALA A 145 19.09 11.64 7.37
CA ALA A 145 19.72 11.49 8.68
C ALA A 145 21.20 11.91 8.69
N VAL A 146 21.93 11.72 7.57
CA VAL A 146 23.35 12.11 7.47
C VAL A 146 23.51 13.63 7.59
N ILE A 147 22.62 14.39 6.96
CA ILE A 147 22.63 15.87 7.07
C ILE A 147 22.26 16.30 8.49
N SER A 148 21.23 15.66 9.09
CA SER A 148 20.83 15.99 10.46
C SER A 148 21.91 15.68 11.49
N GLU A 149 22.68 14.61 11.31
CA GLU A 149 23.80 14.24 12.18
C GLU A 149 25.01 15.20 11.97
N ALA A 150 25.27 15.60 10.73
CA ALA A 150 26.40 16.50 10.43
C ALA A 150 26.20 17.90 11.03
N PHE A 151 24.98 18.44 10.98
CA PHE A 151 24.72 19.84 11.32
C PHE A 151 23.92 20.04 12.62
N GLY A 152 23.33 18.98 13.21
CA GLY A 152 22.44 19.10 14.38
C GLY A 152 23.09 19.60 15.69
N GLY A 153 24.39 19.84 15.70
CA GLY A 153 25.13 20.41 16.85
C GLY A 153 26.10 21.51 16.45
N THR A 154 26.03 21.99 15.21
CA THR A 154 26.96 22.99 14.67
C THR A 154 26.61 24.38 15.17
N ASP A 155 27.61 25.14 15.62
CA ASP A 155 27.44 26.52 16.09
C ASP A 155 26.86 27.38 14.97
N GLY A 156 25.81 28.16 15.26
CA GLY A 156 25.09 28.97 14.28
C GLY A 156 23.94 28.26 13.59
N VAL A 157 23.75 26.96 13.82
CA VAL A 157 22.59 26.19 13.36
C VAL A 157 21.56 26.07 14.49
N GLU A 158 20.34 26.48 14.24
CA GLU A 158 19.23 26.35 15.18
C GLU A 158 18.64 24.95 15.16
N GLU A 159 18.27 24.50 13.96
CA GLU A 159 17.61 23.21 13.77
C GLU A 159 17.82 22.70 12.34
N VAL A 160 17.89 21.38 12.21
CA VAL A 160 17.84 20.71 10.91
C VAL A 160 16.50 20.02 10.80
N LYS A 161 15.66 20.44 9.86
CA LYS A 161 14.32 19.87 9.63
C LYS A 161 14.30 19.00 8.38
N ASP A 162 13.97 17.75 8.58
CA ASP A 162 13.65 16.83 7.49
C ASP A 162 12.12 16.82 7.29
N GLN A 163 11.67 17.28 6.12
CA GLN A 163 10.24 17.31 5.80
C GLN A 163 9.60 15.90 5.79
N LEU A 164 10.37 14.85 5.47
CA LEU A 164 9.87 13.46 5.53
C LEU A 164 9.60 12.99 6.96
N GLN A 165 10.37 13.47 7.92
CA GLN A 165 10.20 13.08 9.31
C GLN A 165 8.83 13.50 9.87
N TYR A 166 8.26 14.60 9.40
CA TYR A 166 6.91 15.02 9.77
C TYR A 166 5.80 14.15 9.18
N LEU A 167 6.08 13.49 8.05
CA LEU A 167 5.14 12.57 7.40
C LEU A 167 5.26 11.13 7.91
N GLU A 168 6.36 10.78 8.58
CA GLU A 168 6.58 9.40 9.08
C GLU A 168 5.47 8.88 10.01
N PRO A 169 4.91 9.67 10.96
CA PRO A 169 3.78 9.20 11.77
C PRO A 169 2.55 8.86 10.92
N LEU A 170 2.28 9.62 9.85
CA LEU A 170 1.19 9.35 8.92
C LEU A 170 1.45 8.04 8.15
N PHE A 171 2.65 7.87 7.57
CA PHE A 171 3.01 6.64 6.87
C PHE A 171 3.02 5.43 7.79
N SER A 172 3.45 5.59 9.04
CA SER A 172 3.40 4.54 10.06
C SER A 172 1.96 4.12 10.36
N ALA A 173 1.05 5.07 10.58
CA ALA A 173 -0.36 4.79 10.82
C ALA A 173 -1.02 4.07 9.63
N LEU A 174 -0.74 4.51 8.39
CA LEU A 174 -1.23 3.85 7.18
C LEU A 174 -0.66 2.43 7.03
N THR A 175 0.60 2.25 7.38
CA THR A 175 1.25 0.93 7.36
C THR A 175 0.61 -0.02 8.36
N VAL A 176 0.34 0.44 9.59
CA VAL A 176 -0.39 -0.35 10.61
C VAL A 176 -1.79 -0.70 10.11
N ALA A 177 -2.53 0.25 9.54
CA ALA A 177 -3.85 -0.01 8.95
C ALA A 177 -3.78 -1.07 7.84
N THR A 178 -2.72 -1.06 7.02
CA THR A 178 -2.48 -2.08 5.99
C THR A 178 -2.24 -3.46 6.60
N TYR A 179 -1.44 -3.57 7.66
CA TYR A 179 -1.23 -4.85 8.35
C TYR A 179 -2.51 -5.40 8.96
N VAL A 180 -3.36 -4.55 9.52
CA VAL A 180 -4.69 -4.94 10.01
C VAL A 180 -5.56 -5.45 8.86
N ALA A 181 -5.60 -4.74 7.72
CA ALA A 181 -6.35 -5.16 6.54
C ALA A 181 -5.85 -6.50 5.98
N VAL A 182 -4.53 -6.71 5.91
CA VAL A 182 -3.92 -7.99 5.50
C VAL A 182 -4.27 -9.10 6.49
N GLY A 183 -4.27 -8.83 7.79
CA GLY A 183 -4.69 -9.78 8.82
C GLY A 183 -6.15 -10.22 8.64
N ILE A 184 -7.05 -9.26 8.42
CA ILE A 184 -8.47 -9.53 8.14
C ILE A 184 -8.61 -10.35 6.85
N ALA A 185 -7.92 -9.95 5.77
CA ALA A 185 -7.91 -10.69 4.51
C ALA A 185 -7.43 -12.14 4.70
N GLY A 186 -6.37 -12.34 5.47
CA GLY A 186 -5.86 -13.68 5.81
C GLY A 186 -6.90 -14.54 6.54
N LEU A 187 -7.58 -13.98 7.54
CA LEU A 187 -8.66 -14.69 8.25
C LEU A 187 -9.83 -15.02 7.31
N MET A 188 -10.19 -14.10 6.42
CA MET A 188 -11.24 -14.33 5.42
C MET A 188 -10.84 -15.43 4.42
N LEU A 189 -9.57 -15.49 4.00
CA LEU A 189 -9.08 -16.58 3.14
C LEU A 189 -9.13 -17.93 3.85
N ILE A 190 -8.79 -18.00 5.13
CA ILE A 190 -8.90 -19.21 5.94
C ILE A 190 -10.38 -19.65 6.02
N ALA A 191 -11.28 -18.72 6.30
CA ALA A 191 -12.73 -19.00 6.31
C ALA A 191 -13.22 -19.50 4.95
N ALA A 192 -12.75 -18.93 3.84
CA ALA A 192 -13.05 -19.38 2.49
C ALA A 192 -12.58 -20.82 2.25
N VAL A 193 -11.34 -21.16 2.64
CA VAL A 193 -10.81 -22.55 2.54
C VAL A 193 -11.68 -23.54 3.30
N LEU A 194 -12.06 -23.20 4.54
CA LEU A 194 -12.91 -24.06 5.36
C LEU A 194 -14.30 -24.24 4.75
N LEU A 195 -14.91 -23.16 4.26
CA LEU A 195 -16.22 -23.20 3.64
C LEU A 195 -16.19 -24.01 2.33
N ILE A 196 -15.24 -23.76 1.45
CA ILE A 196 -15.07 -24.54 0.21
C ILE A 196 -14.88 -26.02 0.55
N SER A 197 -14.03 -26.33 1.52
CA SER A 197 -13.78 -27.71 1.94
C SER A 197 -15.01 -28.41 2.48
N THR A 198 -15.83 -27.74 3.31
CA THR A 198 -17.08 -28.31 3.85
C THR A 198 -18.13 -28.48 2.77
N THR A 199 -18.25 -27.51 1.87
CA THR A 199 -19.17 -27.53 0.73
C THR A 199 -18.89 -28.72 -0.19
N ILE A 200 -17.62 -28.95 -0.54
CA ILE A 200 -17.19 -30.05 -1.38
C ILE A 200 -17.43 -31.41 -0.70
N ARG A 201 -17.17 -31.54 0.60
CA ARG A 201 -17.51 -32.78 1.33
C ARG A 201 -19.00 -33.05 1.29
N LEU A 202 -19.84 -32.05 1.48
CA LEU A 202 -21.28 -32.21 1.45
C LEU A 202 -21.77 -32.60 0.05
N SER A 203 -21.20 -32.00 -1.01
CA SER A 203 -21.47 -32.39 -2.41
C SER A 203 -21.08 -33.85 -2.69
N ALA A 204 -19.88 -34.24 -2.24
CA ALA A 204 -19.43 -35.65 -2.38
C ALA A 204 -20.33 -36.63 -1.62
N TYR A 205 -20.76 -36.28 -0.42
CA TYR A 205 -21.69 -37.11 0.37
C TYR A 205 -23.06 -37.26 -0.31
N ALA A 206 -23.59 -36.19 -0.89
CA ALA A 206 -24.86 -36.23 -1.63
C ALA A 206 -24.80 -37.20 -2.84
N ARG A 207 -23.61 -37.35 -3.45
CA ARG A 207 -23.37 -38.23 -4.62
C ARG A 207 -22.69 -39.57 -4.26
N ARG A 208 -22.71 -40.00 -2.99
CA ARG A 208 -21.95 -41.15 -2.51
C ARG A 208 -22.24 -42.43 -3.27
N ARG A 209 -23.50 -42.66 -3.71
CA ARG A 209 -23.89 -43.85 -4.49
C ARG A 209 -23.25 -43.86 -5.88
N GLU A 210 -23.27 -42.74 -6.58
CA GLU A 210 -22.63 -42.57 -7.89
C GLU A 210 -21.12 -42.81 -7.80
N LEU A 211 -20.47 -42.21 -6.78
CA LEU A 211 -19.05 -42.40 -6.52
C LEU A 211 -18.67 -43.82 -6.15
N GLY A 212 -19.55 -44.53 -5.43
CA GLY A 212 -19.40 -45.96 -5.12
C GLY A 212 -19.41 -46.84 -6.37
N ILE A 213 -20.35 -46.58 -7.29
CA ILE A 213 -20.43 -47.30 -8.57
C ILE A 213 -19.17 -47.05 -9.40
N MET A 214 -18.72 -45.79 -9.50
CA MET A 214 -17.47 -45.42 -10.23
C MET A 214 -16.26 -46.19 -9.68
N ARG A 215 -16.14 -46.34 -8.37
CA ARG A 215 -15.08 -47.14 -7.74
C ARG A 215 -15.16 -48.61 -8.10
N LEU A 216 -16.36 -49.20 -8.12
CA LEU A 216 -16.58 -50.63 -8.47
C LEU A 216 -16.18 -50.91 -9.93
N VAL A 217 -16.38 -49.96 -10.83
CA VAL A 217 -15.98 -50.04 -12.25
C VAL A 217 -14.48 -49.72 -12.46
N GLY A 218 -13.73 -49.42 -11.38
CA GLY A 218 -12.28 -49.17 -11.45
C GLY A 218 -11.85 -47.75 -11.81
N ALA A 219 -12.72 -46.74 -11.64
CA ALA A 219 -12.35 -45.35 -11.88
C ALA A 219 -11.25 -44.90 -10.92
N SER A 220 -10.23 -44.21 -11.47
CA SER A 220 -9.13 -43.69 -10.67
C SER A 220 -9.57 -42.58 -9.72
N ASN A 221 -8.91 -42.45 -8.57
CA ASN A 221 -9.21 -41.38 -7.60
C ASN A 221 -9.10 -39.98 -8.22
N ARG A 222 -8.19 -39.77 -9.16
CA ARG A 222 -8.05 -38.48 -9.88
C ARG A 222 -9.28 -38.19 -10.74
N PHE A 223 -9.81 -39.19 -11.41
CA PHE A 223 -11.03 -39.08 -12.22
C PHE A 223 -12.23 -38.67 -11.38
N ILE A 224 -12.36 -39.27 -10.19
CA ILE A 224 -13.44 -38.97 -9.22
C ILE A 224 -13.31 -37.57 -8.65
N GLN A 225 -12.07 -37.08 -8.41
CA GLN A 225 -11.80 -35.78 -7.81
C GLN A 225 -12.00 -34.59 -8.76
N THR A 226 -11.67 -34.77 -10.05
CA THR A 226 -11.62 -33.70 -11.05
C THR A 226 -12.91 -32.87 -11.15
N PRO A 227 -14.12 -33.43 -11.20
CA PRO A 227 -15.37 -32.68 -11.27
C PRO A 227 -15.55 -31.73 -10.08
N PHE A 228 -15.23 -32.16 -8.87
CA PHE A 228 -15.39 -31.39 -7.64
C PHE A 228 -14.37 -30.23 -7.57
N ILE A 229 -13.13 -30.47 -8.02
CA ILE A 229 -12.11 -29.44 -8.10
C ILE A 229 -12.54 -28.38 -9.12
N LEU A 230 -13.03 -28.78 -10.28
CA LEU A 230 -13.50 -27.84 -11.31
C LEU A 230 -14.73 -27.06 -10.84
N GLU A 231 -15.69 -27.71 -10.17
CA GLU A 231 -16.86 -27.02 -9.60
C GLU A 231 -16.43 -25.93 -8.61
N GLY A 232 -15.47 -26.23 -7.71
CA GLY A 232 -14.89 -25.25 -6.79
C GLY A 232 -14.12 -24.14 -7.49
N VAL A 233 -13.31 -24.45 -8.50
CA VAL A 233 -12.54 -23.48 -9.27
C VAL A 233 -13.45 -22.55 -10.07
N PHE A 234 -14.51 -23.06 -10.71
CA PHE A 234 -15.48 -22.23 -11.42
C PHE A 234 -16.22 -21.26 -10.48
N ALA A 235 -16.66 -21.76 -9.32
CA ALA A 235 -17.30 -20.91 -8.31
C ALA A 235 -16.35 -19.80 -7.83
N ALA A 236 -15.09 -20.14 -7.52
CA ALA A 236 -14.10 -19.17 -7.10
C ALA A 236 -13.70 -18.20 -8.21
N LEU A 237 -13.67 -18.65 -9.47
CA LEU A 237 -13.42 -17.77 -10.63
C LEU A 237 -14.53 -16.71 -10.78
N ILE A 238 -15.80 -17.11 -10.61
CA ILE A 238 -16.89 -16.13 -10.59
C ILE A 238 -16.72 -15.15 -9.43
N GLY A 239 -16.41 -15.64 -8.22
CA GLY A 239 -16.15 -14.81 -7.05
C GLY A 239 -14.99 -13.85 -7.25
N SER A 240 -13.88 -14.28 -7.86
CA SER A 240 -12.71 -13.43 -8.13
C SER A 240 -12.97 -12.38 -9.20
N VAL A 241 -13.75 -12.71 -10.24
CA VAL A 241 -14.19 -11.71 -11.24
C VAL A 241 -15.07 -10.65 -10.58
N LEU A 242 -16.03 -11.04 -9.75
CA LEU A 242 -16.87 -10.10 -9.00
C LEU A 242 -16.03 -9.23 -8.07
N ALA A 243 -15.05 -9.80 -7.37
CA ALA A 243 -14.12 -9.06 -6.52
C ALA A 243 -13.30 -8.05 -7.34
N SER A 244 -12.80 -8.45 -8.49
CA SER A 244 -12.09 -7.55 -9.41
C SER A 244 -12.97 -6.39 -9.87
N VAL A 245 -14.21 -6.64 -10.24
CA VAL A 245 -15.18 -5.59 -10.60
C VAL A 245 -15.45 -4.66 -9.41
N ALA A 246 -15.62 -5.21 -8.20
CA ALA A 246 -15.82 -4.40 -6.99
C ALA A 246 -14.61 -3.52 -6.67
N VAL A 247 -13.39 -4.04 -6.84
CA VAL A 247 -12.14 -3.30 -6.65
C VAL A 247 -12.02 -2.17 -7.67
N VAL A 248 -12.28 -2.44 -8.97
CA VAL A 248 -12.31 -1.40 -10.02
C VAL A 248 -13.34 -0.33 -9.70
N ALA A 249 -14.56 -0.72 -9.33
CA ALA A 249 -15.63 0.20 -8.95
C ALA A 249 -15.25 1.03 -7.72
N GLY A 250 -14.61 0.42 -6.71
CA GLY A 250 -14.11 1.09 -5.52
C GLY A 250 -13.05 2.16 -5.85
N VAL A 251 -12.12 1.86 -6.75
CA VAL A 251 -11.13 2.86 -7.20
C VAL A 251 -11.80 3.97 -8.00
N GLN A 252 -12.65 3.63 -8.97
CA GLN A 252 -13.27 4.63 -9.84
C GLN A 252 -14.20 5.56 -9.05
N PHE A 253 -15.19 5.01 -8.36
CA PHE A 253 -16.22 5.81 -7.67
C PHE A 253 -15.78 6.25 -6.27
N GLY A 254 -15.06 5.40 -5.54
CA GLY A 254 -14.62 5.70 -4.18
C GLY A 254 -13.40 6.61 -4.15
N VAL A 255 -12.36 6.27 -4.89
CA VAL A 255 -11.09 7.00 -4.84
C VAL A 255 -11.12 8.20 -5.79
N GLN A 256 -11.34 7.99 -7.09
CA GLN A 256 -11.21 9.04 -8.10
C GLN A 256 -12.34 10.09 -8.01
N ASP A 257 -13.61 9.65 -7.87
CA ASP A 257 -14.74 10.58 -7.89
C ASP A 257 -15.01 11.21 -6.52
N TYR A 258 -14.85 10.44 -5.42
CA TYR A 258 -15.23 10.91 -4.08
C TYR A 258 -14.04 11.41 -3.24
N LEU A 259 -12.99 10.60 -3.03
CA LEU A 259 -11.89 11.00 -2.15
C LEU A 259 -11.02 12.11 -2.76
N ARG A 260 -10.67 11.98 -4.03
CA ARG A 260 -9.80 12.96 -4.72
C ARG A 260 -10.38 14.37 -4.67
N SER A 261 -11.70 14.52 -4.75
CA SER A 261 -12.38 15.83 -4.68
C SER A 261 -12.46 16.41 -3.27
N ARG A 262 -12.39 15.55 -2.23
CA ARG A 262 -12.54 15.93 -0.83
C ARG A 262 -11.22 16.14 -0.08
N ILE A 263 -10.14 15.56 -0.58
CA ILE A 263 -8.82 15.55 0.07
C ILE A 263 -7.78 16.11 -0.89
N PRO A 264 -7.78 17.45 -1.14
CA PRO A 264 -6.93 18.08 -2.13
C PRO A 264 -5.43 18.07 -1.76
N PHE A 265 -5.06 17.88 -0.48
CA PHE A 265 -3.68 17.82 -0.04
C PHE A 265 -2.97 16.49 -0.41
N ILE A 266 -3.72 15.45 -0.82
CA ILE A 266 -3.13 14.25 -1.38
C ILE A 266 -2.97 14.44 -2.89
N ALA A 267 -1.74 14.69 -3.32
CA ALA A 267 -1.42 14.99 -4.72
C ALA A 267 -1.42 13.74 -5.62
N THR A 268 -1.19 12.55 -5.03
CA THR A 268 -1.10 11.29 -5.78
C THR A 268 -2.12 10.28 -5.29
N TRP A 269 -2.90 9.76 -6.23
CA TRP A 269 -3.89 8.72 -5.99
C TRP A 269 -3.58 7.52 -6.87
N VAL A 270 -3.93 6.31 -6.39
CA VAL A 270 -3.88 5.09 -7.19
C VAL A 270 -4.67 5.29 -8.49
N ASP A 271 -4.02 5.05 -9.61
CA ASP A 271 -4.64 5.15 -10.92
C ASP A 271 -5.43 3.88 -11.27
N PRO A 272 -6.46 3.99 -12.13
CA PRO A 272 -7.12 2.82 -12.71
C PRO A 272 -6.16 1.84 -13.38
N ALA A 273 -5.01 2.32 -13.87
CA ALA A 273 -3.95 1.48 -14.44
C ALA A 273 -3.35 0.51 -13.40
N ASP A 274 -3.21 0.93 -12.14
CA ASP A 274 -2.67 0.09 -11.07
C ASP A 274 -3.59 -1.10 -10.75
N VAL A 275 -4.88 -0.95 -10.97
CA VAL A 275 -5.88 -2.01 -10.76
C VAL A 275 -5.65 -3.18 -11.72
N PHE A 276 -5.15 -2.92 -12.94
CA PHE A 276 -4.84 -3.99 -13.90
C PHE A 276 -3.74 -4.94 -13.41
N VAL A 277 -2.89 -4.49 -12.50
CA VAL A 277 -1.88 -5.36 -11.85
C VAL A 277 -2.54 -6.21 -10.74
N VAL A 278 -3.54 -5.67 -10.05
CA VAL A 278 -4.23 -6.35 -8.96
C VAL A 278 -5.17 -7.46 -9.47
N ILE A 279 -5.87 -7.23 -10.58
CA ILE A 279 -6.86 -8.17 -11.14
C ILE A 279 -6.28 -9.59 -11.37
N PRO A 280 -5.18 -9.79 -12.12
CA PRO A 280 -4.65 -11.12 -12.36
C PRO A 280 -4.18 -11.80 -11.06
N VAL A 281 -3.71 -11.04 -10.09
CA VAL A 281 -3.31 -11.56 -8.77
C VAL A 281 -4.54 -12.09 -8.02
N LEU A 282 -5.64 -11.33 -7.99
CA LEU A 282 -6.90 -11.78 -7.34
C LEU A 282 -7.45 -13.05 -8.00
N ILE A 283 -7.47 -13.10 -9.33
CA ILE A 283 -7.93 -14.29 -10.06
C ILE A 283 -7.02 -15.48 -9.77
N GLY A 284 -5.71 -15.27 -9.79
CA GLY A 284 -4.71 -16.30 -9.47
C GLY A 284 -4.88 -16.86 -8.06
N ILE A 285 -5.00 -15.99 -7.05
CA ILE A 285 -5.24 -16.39 -5.65
C ILE A 285 -6.53 -17.19 -5.55
N GLY A 286 -7.63 -16.72 -6.17
CA GLY A 286 -8.93 -17.41 -6.15
C GLY A 286 -8.86 -18.83 -6.71
N ILE A 287 -8.23 -19.00 -7.87
CA ILE A 287 -8.06 -20.31 -8.53
C ILE A 287 -7.20 -21.25 -7.68
N VAL A 288 -6.04 -20.79 -7.20
CA VAL A 288 -5.11 -21.59 -6.40
C VAL A 288 -5.79 -22.02 -5.09
N LEU A 289 -6.45 -21.08 -4.41
CA LEU A 289 -7.12 -21.35 -3.14
C LEU A 289 -8.26 -22.36 -3.31
N ALA A 290 -9.08 -22.24 -4.35
CA ALA A 290 -10.15 -23.17 -4.64
C ALA A 290 -9.62 -24.55 -5.01
N ALA A 291 -8.62 -24.64 -5.89
CA ALA A 291 -8.03 -25.90 -6.30
C ALA A 291 -7.38 -26.65 -5.12
N PHE A 292 -6.67 -25.90 -4.26
CA PHE A 292 -6.06 -26.46 -3.05
C PHE A 292 -7.12 -26.95 -2.06
N SER A 293 -8.11 -26.12 -1.75
CA SER A 293 -9.19 -26.45 -0.79
C SER A 293 -10.00 -27.64 -1.24
N ALA A 294 -10.39 -27.65 -2.53
CA ALA A 294 -11.15 -28.74 -3.13
C ALA A 294 -10.35 -30.05 -3.17
N GLY A 295 -9.10 -29.98 -3.60
CA GLY A 295 -8.22 -31.13 -3.65
C GLY A 295 -7.93 -31.73 -2.27
N PHE A 296 -7.73 -30.89 -1.26
CA PHE A 296 -7.53 -31.34 0.11
C PHE A 296 -8.79 -31.99 0.71
N ALA A 297 -9.95 -31.35 0.53
CA ALA A 297 -11.21 -31.82 1.06
C ALA A 297 -11.60 -33.22 0.50
N ILE A 298 -11.50 -33.40 -0.82
CA ILE A 298 -11.91 -34.66 -1.48
C ILE A 298 -10.90 -35.77 -1.23
N ARG A 299 -9.59 -35.49 -1.16
CA ARG A 299 -8.58 -36.49 -0.82
C ARG A 299 -8.79 -37.07 0.58
N ARG A 300 -9.11 -36.24 1.56
CA ARG A 300 -9.40 -36.69 2.94
C ARG A 300 -10.66 -37.52 3.00
N TRP A 301 -11.71 -37.17 2.23
CA TRP A 301 -12.96 -37.95 2.18
C TRP A 301 -12.79 -39.30 1.49
N LEU A 302 -11.97 -39.39 0.43
CA LEU A 302 -11.72 -40.65 -0.27
C LEU A 302 -10.86 -41.64 0.51
N ARG A 303 -10.13 -41.20 1.54
CA ARG A 303 -9.30 -42.06 2.42
C ARG A 303 -10.03 -42.53 3.65
N ALA A 304 -11.12 -41.90 4.03
CA ALA A 304 -12.02 -42.32 5.10
C ALA A 304 -13.10 -43.29 4.58
#